data_24e4427c69865c970ade3ba78ede2bc6
#
_entry.id   24e4427c69865c970ade3ba78ede2bc6
#
_cell.length_a   1.000
_cell.length_b   1.000
_cell.length_c   1.000
_cell.angle_alpha   90.00
_cell.angle_beta   90.00
_cell.angle_gamma   90.00
#
_symmetry.space_group_name_H-M   'P 1'
#
loop_
_entity.id
_entity.type
_entity.pdbx_description
1 polymer ?
#
loop_
_entity_poly.entity_id
_entity_poly.type
_entity_poly.pdbx_seq_one_letter_code
_entity_poly.pdbx_strand_id
1 'polypeptide(L)'
;MDTNSLAHTKWECKYHLVFAPKYRLRIIYGELRQEIGQILRDLCNRKGIEIIEAEACPDHIHMLVRIPSKYSVSEIMGYLKGKSSLIIFDRHANLKYKYGNRHFWCRGYYVDTVGKNEKKIQEYIQKQLQEDMLADQISINEYYDPFTGEPVKKGK
;
A
#
# COMPACT_ATOMS: atom_id res chain seq x y z
N MET A 1 -9.71 17.46 -12.84
CA MET A 1 -9.49 18.34 -11.72
C MET A 1 -9.64 17.58 -10.42
N ASP A 2 -8.63 17.57 -9.66
CA ASP A 2 -8.53 16.59 -8.60
C ASP A 2 -8.64 17.17 -7.19
N THR A 3 -9.26 18.32 -7.10
CA THR A 3 -9.53 18.95 -5.82
C THR A 3 -10.81 18.40 -5.24
N ASN A 4 -10.70 17.69 -4.12
CA ASN A 4 -11.88 17.21 -3.42
C ASN A 4 -12.55 18.36 -2.67
N SER A 5 -13.84 18.26 -2.51
CA SER A 5 -14.57 19.27 -1.74
C SER A 5 -15.53 18.60 -0.77
N LEU A 6 -15.67 19.21 0.40
CA LEU A 6 -16.62 18.80 1.41
C LEU A 6 -17.37 20.06 1.84
N ALA A 7 -18.61 20.22 1.37
CA ALA A 7 -19.36 21.46 1.53
C ALA A 7 -18.58 22.62 0.92
N HIS A 8 -18.06 23.52 1.73
CA HIS A 8 -17.26 24.68 1.28
C HIS A 8 -15.76 24.48 1.46
N THR A 9 -15.34 23.29 1.88
CA THR A 9 -13.94 22.97 2.12
C THR A 9 -13.38 22.19 0.96
N LYS A 10 -12.26 22.63 0.42
CA LYS A 10 -11.50 21.91 -0.60
C LYS A 10 -10.19 21.44 -0.01
N TRP A 11 -9.73 20.23 -0.42
CA TRP A 11 -8.46 19.70 0.07
C TRP A 11 -7.72 18.97 -1.04
N GLU A 12 -6.39 18.96 -0.92
CA GLU A 12 -5.46 18.24 -1.78
C GLU A 12 -4.36 17.65 -0.94
N CYS A 13 -4.76 16.76 -0.04
CA CYS A 13 -3.83 16.14 0.90
C CYS A 13 -3.35 14.82 0.33
N LYS A 14 -2.25 14.87 -0.41
CA LYS A 14 -1.64 13.68 -1.05
C LYS A 14 -0.34 13.34 -0.35
N TYR A 15 -0.15 12.05 -0.15
CA TYR A 15 1.03 11.53 0.55
C TYR A 15 1.56 10.29 -0.12
N HIS A 16 2.89 10.18 -0.13
CA HIS A 16 3.59 8.96 -0.49
C HIS A 16 3.91 8.23 0.82
N LEU A 17 3.35 7.04 0.99
CA LEU A 17 3.49 6.22 2.18
C LEU A 17 4.29 4.97 1.86
N VAL A 18 5.21 4.60 2.74
CA VAL A 18 5.96 3.35 2.63
C VAL A 18 5.96 2.67 3.99
N PHE A 19 5.61 1.40 4.02
CA PHE A 19 5.68 0.61 5.23
C PHE A 19 6.01 -0.84 4.90
N ALA A 20 6.57 -1.56 5.86
CA ALA A 20 7.19 -2.86 5.60
C ALA A 20 6.76 -3.89 6.63
N PRO A 21 6.76 -5.18 6.26
CA PRO A 21 6.59 -6.26 7.23
C PRO A 21 7.66 -6.20 8.29
N LYS A 22 7.34 -6.71 9.48
CA LYS A 22 8.26 -6.78 10.60
C LYS A 22 9.54 -7.50 10.17
N TYR A 23 10.69 -6.95 10.56
CA TYR A 23 12.02 -7.42 10.15
C TYR A 23 12.29 -7.29 8.65
N ARG A 24 11.45 -6.59 7.90
CA ARG A 24 11.53 -6.43 6.44
C ARG A 24 11.66 -7.78 5.72
N LEU A 25 10.94 -8.77 6.21
CA LEU A 25 10.95 -10.09 5.58
C LEU A 25 10.31 -10.02 4.19
N ARG A 26 10.93 -10.71 3.23
CA ARG A 26 10.45 -10.78 1.85
C ARG A 26 9.40 -11.89 1.77
N ILE A 27 8.19 -11.59 2.18
CA ILE A 27 7.10 -12.58 2.25
C ILE A 27 5.86 -12.19 1.45
N ILE A 28 5.85 -10.98 0.88
CA ILE A 28 4.67 -10.49 0.16
C ILE A 28 4.72 -11.00 -1.28
N TYR A 29 4.24 -12.24 -1.46
CA TYR A 29 4.19 -12.93 -2.74
C TYR A 29 2.84 -13.61 -2.93
N GLY A 30 2.53 -13.94 -4.16
CA GLY A 30 1.41 -14.81 -4.52
C GLY A 30 0.09 -14.42 -3.87
N GLU A 31 -0.55 -15.37 -3.22
CA GLU A 31 -1.84 -15.17 -2.58
C GLU A 31 -1.81 -14.11 -1.48
N LEU A 32 -0.77 -14.12 -0.66
CA LEU A 32 -0.63 -13.13 0.41
C LEU A 32 -0.53 -11.71 -0.16
N ARG A 33 0.20 -11.54 -1.25
CA ARG A 33 0.30 -10.25 -1.93
C ARG A 33 -1.06 -9.77 -2.41
N GLN A 34 -1.84 -10.63 -3.02
CA GLN A 34 -3.18 -10.29 -3.50
C GLN A 34 -4.10 -9.92 -2.35
N GLU A 35 -4.05 -10.68 -1.27
CA GLU A 35 -4.88 -10.41 -0.10
C GLU A 35 -4.52 -9.09 0.57
N ILE A 36 -3.24 -8.81 0.74
CA ILE A 36 -2.78 -7.55 1.35
C ILE A 36 -3.27 -6.36 0.54
N GLY A 37 -3.10 -6.40 -0.77
CA GLY A 37 -3.58 -5.33 -1.65
C GLY A 37 -5.08 -5.12 -1.53
N GLN A 38 -5.85 -6.19 -1.54
CA GLN A 38 -7.30 -6.11 -1.41
C GLN A 38 -7.72 -5.57 -0.04
N ILE A 39 -7.09 -6.05 1.02
CA ILE A 39 -7.36 -5.58 2.38
C ILE A 39 -7.13 -4.08 2.49
N LEU A 40 -5.97 -3.61 2.02
CA LEU A 40 -5.63 -2.19 2.09
C LEU A 40 -6.58 -1.35 1.24
N ARG A 41 -6.95 -1.83 0.05
CA ARG A 41 -7.94 -1.14 -0.80
C ARG A 41 -9.27 -0.99 -0.08
N ASP A 42 -9.76 -2.06 0.54
CA ASP A 42 -11.04 -2.04 1.24
C ASP A 42 -11.00 -1.11 2.46
N LEU A 43 -9.90 -1.14 3.21
CA LEU A 43 -9.72 -0.26 4.36
C LEU A 43 -9.67 1.21 3.94
N CYS A 44 -8.97 1.50 2.85
CA CYS A 44 -8.92 2.87 2.31
C CYS A 44 -10.30 3.34 1.87
N ASN A 45 -11.05 2.49 1.18
CA ASN A 45 -12.40 2.83 0.73
C ASN A 45 -13.32 3.19 1.90
N ARG A 46 -13.19 2.49 3.02
CA ARG A 46 -14.02 2.77 4.21
C ARG A 46 -13.78 4.15 4.80
N LYS A 47 -12.59 4.71 4.58
CA LYS A 47 -12.22 6.04 5.10
C LYS A 47 -12.27 7.12 4.03
N GLY A 48 -12.70 6.80 2.83
CA GLY A 48 -12.71 7.75 1.74
C GLY A 48 -11.32 8.13 1.25
N ILE A 49 -10.34 7.27 1.48
CA ILE A 49 -8.97 7.48 1.00
C ILE A 49 -8.89 6.97 -0.44
N GLU A 50 -8.44 7.83 -1.33
CA GLU A 50 -8.22 7.44 -2.72
C GLU A 50 -6.80 6.93 -2.89
N ILE A 51 -6.66 5.73 -3.45
CA ILE A 51 -5.35 5.19 -3.84
C ILE A 51 -5.10 5.63 -5.27
N ILE A 52 -4.14 6.54 -5.46
CA ILE A 52 -3.78 7.07 -6.78
C ILE A 52 -2.87 6.07 -7.48
N GLU A 53 -1.89 5.54 -6.75
CA GLU A 53 -0.96 4.53 -7.23
C GLU A 53 -0.49 3.71 -6.04
N ALA A 54 -0.31 2.42 -6.21
CA ALA A 54 0.19 1.58 -5.12
C ALA A 54 0.88 0.34 -5.66
N GLU A 55 1.81 -0.17 -4.89
CA GLU A 55 2.54 -1.38 -5.22
C GLU A 55 2.88 -2.17 -3.96
N ALA A 56 2.63 -3.47 -4.03
CA ALA A 56 3.03 -4.41 -3.01
C ALA A 56 4.31 -5.10 -3.45
N CYS A 57 5.42 -4.61 -2.95
CA CYS A 57 6.75 -5.21 -3.18
C CYS A 57 6.97 -6.35 -2.18
N PRO A 58 7.94 -7.26 -2.44
CA PRO A 58 8.13 -8.41 -1.55
C PRO A 58 8.38 -8.07 -0.10
N ASP A 59 9.03 -6.95 0.19
CA ASP A 59 9.39 -6.56 1.56
C ASP A 59 8.84 -5.20 1.99
N HIS A 60 7.96 -4.60 1.19
CA HIS A 60 7.36 -3.32 1.56
C HIS A 60 6.16 -2.97 0.67
N ILE A 61 5.39 -2.00 1.14
CA ILE A 61 4.26 -1.43 0.40
C ILE A 61 4.57 0.03 0.10
N HIS A 62 4.36 0.45 -1.15
CA HIS A 62 4.33 1.85 -1.55
C HIS A 62 2.90 2.24 -1.85
N MET A 63 2.46 3.38 -1.36
CA MET A 63 1.13 3.90 -1.70
C MET A 63 1.20 5.41 -1.91
N LEU A 64 0.66 5.87 -3.02
CA LEU A 64 0.38 7.28 -3.25
C LEU A 64 -1.11 7.47 -3.03
N VAL A 65 -1.48 8.22 -2.01
CA VAL A 65 -2.87 8.33 -1.58
C VAL A 65 -3.31 9.78 -1.41
N ARG A 66 -4.60 9.99 -1.58
CA ARG A 66 -5.25 11.25 -1.21
C ARG A 66 -6.10 10.96 0.02
N ILE A 67 -5.80 11.67 1.10
CA ILE A 67 -6.46 11.46 2.40
C ILE A 67 -7.38 12.64 2.70
N PRO A 68 -8.65 12.39 3.09
CA PRO A 68 -9.54 13.48 3.53
C PRO A 68 -8.89 14.31 4.63
N SER A 69 -9.05 15.64 4.56
CA SER A 69 -8.35 16.57 5.45
C SER A 69 -8.71 16.42 6.92
N LYS A 70 -9.81 15.73 7.22
CA LYS A 70 -10.24 15.49 8.60
C LYS A 70 -9.39 14.43 9.33
N TYR A 71 -8.55 13.68 8.60
CA TYR A 71 -7.69 12.65 9.19
C TYR A 71 -6.24 13.09 9.19
N SER A 72 -5.51 12.78 10.26
CA SER A 72 -4.07 12.89 10.27
C SER A 72 -3.44 11.66 9.61
N VAL A 73 -2.22 11.81 9.12
CA VAL A 73 -1.48 10.66 8.55
C VAL A 73 -1.27 9.59 9.61
N SER A 74 -0.95 9.97 10.85
CA SER A 74 -0.71 9.00 11.92
C SER A 74 -1.96 8.20 12.26
N GLU A 75 -3.15 8.82 12.25
CA GLU A 75 -4.41 8.09 12.42
C GLU A 75 -4.61 7.06 11.32
N ILE A 76 -4.41 7.47 10.08
CA ILE A 76 -4.58 6.59 8.91
C ILE A 76 -3.57 5.46 8.94
N MET A 77 -2.30 5.73 9.26
CA MET A 77 -1.31 4.67 9.33
C MET A 77 -1.60 3.69 10.45
N GLY A 78 -2.02 4.18 11.61
CA GLY A 78 -2.46 3.32 12.71
C GLY A 78 -3.63 2.44 12.32
N TYR A 79 -4.60 3.01 11.64
CA TYR A 79 -5.77 2.28 11.13
C TYR A 79 -5.38 1.22 10.10
N LEU A 80 -4.62 1.60 9.07
CA LEU A 80 -4.24 0.68 7.99
C LEU A 80 -3.38 -0.46 8.51
N LYS A 81 -2.36 -0.16 9.31
CA LYS A 81 -1.44 -1.17 9.83
C LYS A 81 -2.12 -2.06 10.86
N GLY A 82 -2.88 -1.48 11.78
CA GLY A 82 -3.56 -2.23 12.83
C GLY A 82 -4.63 -3.16 12.29
N LYS A 83 -5.54 -2.64 11.49
CA LYS A 83 -6.64 -3.44 10.93
C LYS A 83 -6.14 -4.50 9.95
N SER A 84 -5.19 -4.16 9.09
CA SER A 84 -4.64 -5.14 8.16
C SER A 84 -3.90 -6.26 8.89
N SER A 85 -3.15 -5.96 9.96
CA SER A 85 -2.49 -7.00 10.76
C SER A 85 -3.49 -8.01 11.32
N LEU A 86 -4.59 -7.52 11.87
CA LEU A 86 -5.64 -8.39 12.42
C LEU A 86 -6.22 -9.31 11.36
N ILE A 87 -6.53 -8.76 10.19
CA ILE A 87 -7.11 -9.54 9.10
C ILE A 87 -6.12 -10.57 8.56
N ILE A 88 -4.86 -10.16 8.37
CA ILE A 88 -3.80 -11.04 7.87
C ILE A 88 -3.62 -12.21 8.84
N PHE A 89 -3.51 -11.95 10.13
CA PHE A 89 -3.31 -13.00 11.14
C PHE A 89 -4.54 -13.90 11.31
N ASP A 90 -5.72 -13.37 11.06
CA ASP A 90 -6.94 -14.19 11.08
C ASP A 90 -6.96 -15.19 9.92
N ARG A 91 -6.52 -14.77 8.75
CA ARG A 91 -6.48 -15.61 7.55
C ARG A 91 -5.25 -16.52 7.49
N HIS A 92 -4.14 -16.11 8.11
CA HIS A 92 -2.85 -16.81 8.07
C HIS A 92 -2.30 -16.99 9.48
N ALA A 93 -2.89 -17.94 10.22
CA ALA A 93 -2.52 -18.18 11.62
C ALA A 93 -1.04 -18.52 11.82
N ASN A 94 -0.40 -19.17 10.84
CA ASN A 94 1.02 -19.48 10.89
C ASN A 94 1.90 -18.23 10.96
N LEU A 95 1.49 -17.15 10.30
CA LEU A 95 2.23 -15.88 10.36
C LEU A 95 2.14 -15.24 11.72
N LYS A 96 1.02 -15.42 12.40
CA LYS A 96 0.81 -14.90 13.76
C LYS A 96 1.89 -15.41 14.72
N TYR A 97 2.20 -16.70 14.66
CA TYR A 97 3.25 -17.29 15.51
C TYR A 97 4.63 -16.74 15.14
N LYS A 98 4.89 -16.58 13.84
CA LYS A 98 6.17 -16.09 13.35
C LYS A 98 6.47 -14.65 13.82
N TYR A 99 5.43 -13.83 14.00
CA TYR A 99 5.57 -12.40 14.36
C TYR A 99 5.21 -12.11 15.81
N GLY A 100 5.13 -13.11 16.66
CA GLY A 100 4.89 -12.91 18.09
C GLY A 100 3.50 -12.43 18.42
N ASN A 101 2.52 -12.76 17.60
CA ASN A 101 1.09 -12.55 17.83
C ASN A 101 0.56 -11.13 17.76
N ARG A 102 1.36 -10.13 17.41
CA ARG A 102 0.90 -8.75 17.60
C ARG A 102 0.88 -7.89 16.37
N HIS A 103 1.97 -7.84 15.65
CA HIS A 103 2.11 -6.88 14.58
C HIS A 103 2.72 -7.53 13.36
N PHE A 104 2.00 -7.46 12.25
CA PHE A 104 2.54 -7.90 10.96
C PHE A 104 3.57 -6.91 10.43
N TRP A 105 3.33 -5.61 10.63
CA TRP A 105 4.15 -4.54 10.08
C TRP A 105 5.23 -4.07 11.06
N CYS A 106 6.33 -3.55 10.52
CA CYS A 106 7.34 -2.85 11.32
C CYS A 106 6.71 -1.68 12.06
N ARG A 107 7.29 -1.33 13.18
CA ARG A 107 6.96 -0.06 13.82
C ARG A 107 7.44 1.06 12.92
N GLY A 108 6.64 2.10 12.79
CA GLY A 108 6.99 3.25 11.97
C GLY A 108 6.63 3.07 10.49
N TYR A 109 6.90 4.10 9.74
CA TYR A 109 6.61 4.17 8.31
C TYR A 109 7.33 5.39 7.75
N TYR A 110 7.46 5.42 6.41
CA TYR A 110 7.93 6.62 5.71
C TYR A 110 6.72 7.37 5.16
N VAL A 111 6.71 8.69 5.29
CA VAL A 111 5.69 9.53 4.68
C VAL A 111 6.35 10.78 4.08
N ASP A 112 5.88 11.15 2.90
CA ASP A 112 6.27 12.39 2.25
C ASP A 112 5.02 13.04 1.67
N THR A 113 4.94 14.35 1.76
CA THR A 113 3.83 15.09 1.15
C THR A 113 4.07 15.20 -0.34
N VAL A 114 2.98 15.13 -1.11
CA VAL A 114 3.05 15.14 -2.55
C VAL A 114 2.33 16.35 -3.08
N GLY A 115 3.05 17.16 -3.86
CA GLY A 115 2.49 18.32 -4.54
C GLY A 115 2.58 18.15 -6.04
N LYS A 116 3.34 19.02 -6.68
CA LYS A 116 3.48 19.03 -8.14
C LYS A 116 4.29 17.85 -8.69
N ASN A 117 4.93 17.06 -7.82
CA ASN A 117 5.76 15.93 -8.21
C ASN A 117 5.01 14.59 -8.24
N GLU A 118 3.67 14.61 -8.21
CA GLU A 118 2.85 13.40 -8.20
C GLU A 118 3.22 12.43 -9.32
N LYS A 119 3.38 12.94 -10.53
CA LYS A 119 3.68 12.12 -11.70
C LYS A 119 5.02 11.41 -11.57
N LYS A 120 6.02 12.09 -11.04
CA LYS A 120 7.34 11.49 -10.81
C LYS A 120 7.29 10.38 -9.77
N ILE A 121 6.47 10.56 -8.75
CA ILE A 121 6.30 9.55 -7.70
C ILE A 121 5.58 8.32 -8.26
N GLN A 122 4.55 8.52 -9.08
CA GLN A 122 3.87 7.41 -9.75
C GLN A 122 4.84 6.60 -10.62
N GLU A 123 5.68 7.29 -11.40
CA GLU A 123 6.68 6.64 -12.24
C GLU A 123 7.69 5.86 -11.40
N TYR A 124 8.12 6.42 -10.28
CA TYR A 124 9.04 5.76 -9.36
C TYR A 124 8.46 4.47 -8.82
N ILE A 125 7.19 4.50 -8.38
CA ILE A 125 6.53 3.32 -7.84
C ILE A 125 6.44 2.22 -8.89
N GLN A 126 6.07 2.56 -10.12
CA GLN A 126 5.97 1.59 -11.21
C GLN A 126 7.34 1.01 -11.59
N LYS A 127 8.37 1.84 -11.60
CA LYS A 127 9.73 1.39 -11.89
C LYS A 127 10.24 0.43 -10.82
N GLN A 128 9.95 0.71 -9.56
CA GLN A 128 10.31 -0.16 -8.44
C GLN A 128 9.69 -1.54 -8.61
N LEU A 129 8.42 -1.59 -9.01
CA LEU A 129 7.75 -2.86 -9.28
C LEU A 129 8.46 -3.66 -10.36
N GLN A 130 8.79 -3.02 -11.48
CA GLN A 130 9.46 -3.71 -12.59
C GLN A 130 10.82 -4.26 -12.17
N GLU A 131 11.57 -3.50 -11.41
CA GLU A 131 12.86 -3.94 -10.90
C GLU A 131 12.71 -5.14 -9.97
N ASP A 132 11.71 -5.10 -9.09
CA ASP A 132 11.43 -6.20 -8.18
C ASP A 132 10.98 -7.46 -8.92
N MET A 133 10.17 -7.32 -9.95
CA MET A 133 9.76 -8.45 -10.78
C MET A 133 10.95 -9.13 -11.45
N LEU A 134 11.87 -8.33 -11.98
CA LEU A 134 13.07 -8.85 -12.62
C LEU A 134 14.01 -9.50 -11.61
N ALA A 135 14.20 -8.87 -10.46
CA ALA A 135 15.09 -9.37 -9.42
C ALA A 135 14.61 -10.69 -8.85
N ASP A 136 13.30 -10.86 -8.71
CA ASP A 136 12.71 -12.07 -8.15
C ASP A 136 12.34 -13.11 -9.22
N GLN A 137 12.59 -12.81 -10.49
CA GLN A 137 12.28 -13.69 -11.62
C GLN A 137 10.81 -14.12 -11.65
N ILE A 138 9.93 -13.20 -11.29
CA ILE A 138 8.49 -13.46 -11.26
C ILE A 138 7.94 -13.36 -12.68
N SER A 139 7.15 -14.36 -13.09
CA SER A 139 6.47 -14.33 -14.38
C SER A 139 5.46 -13.16 -14.43
N ILE A 140 5.49 -12.42 -15.54
CA ILE A 140 4.53 -11.31 -15.73
C ILE A 140 3.09 -11.81 -15.68
N ASN A 141 2.84 -13.04 -16.18
CA ASN A 141 1.50 -13.61 -16.16
C ASN A 141 1.00 -13.93 -14.76
N GLU A 142 1.89 -14.10 -13.82
CA GLU A 142 1.56 -14.38 -12.42
C GLU A 142 1.50 -13.14 -11.56
N TYR A 143 1.86 -12.01 -12.12
CA TYR A 143 1.99 -10.77 -11.35
C TYR A 143 0.81 -9.85 -11.61
N TYR A 144 -0.14 -9.88 -10.70
CA TYR A 144 -1.30 -9.01 -10.73
C TYR A 144 -1.10 -7.84 -9.79
N ASP A 145 -1.66 -6.68 -10.16
CA ASP A 145 -1.73 -5.56 -9.24
C ASP A 145 -2.86 -5.85 -8.23
N PRO A 146 -2.53 -6.07 -6.96
CA PRO A 146 -3.55 -6.42 -5.97
C PRO A 146 -4.47 -5.25 -5.63
N PHE A 147 -4.07 -4.01 -5.96
CA PHE A 147 -4.87 -2.82 -5.68
C PHE A 147 -5.93 -2.58 -6.74
N THR A 148 -5.69 -2.99 -7.98
CA THR A 148 -6.66 -2.85 -9.07
C THR A 148 -7.28 -4.17 -9.47
N GLY A 149 -6.65 -5.30 -9.14
CA GLY A 149 -7.07 -6.63 -9.56
C GLY A 149 -6.75 -6.94 -11.01
N GLU A 150 -5.95 -6.12 -11.67
CA GLU A 150 -5.58 -6.29 -13.08
C GLU A 150 -4.13 -6.75 -13.21
N PRO A 151 -3.77 -7.37 -14.35
CA PRO A 151 -2.38 -7.68 -14.62
C PRO A 151 -1.54 -6.42 -14.64
N VAL A 152 -0.32 -6.54 -14.13
CA VAL A 152 0.62 -5.40 -14.13
C VAL A 152 0.97 -5.03 -15.57
N LYS A 153 0.88 -3.74 -15.90
CA LYS A 153 1.22 -3.24 -17.22
C LYS A 153 2.72 -3.32 -17.42
N LYS A 154 3.11 -3.80 -18.61
CA LYS A 154 4.53 -3.81 -19.00
C LYS A 154 5.01 -2.37 -19.11
N GLY A 155 6.14 -2.08 -18.47
CA GLY A 155 6.82 -0.82 -18.67
C GLY A 155 7.32 -0.68 -20.08
N LYS A 156 7.46 0.53 -20.51
CA LYS A 156 8.05 0.83 -21.81
C LYS A 156 9.55 0.95 -21.71
#